data_5881c4ca720678ebdbef71dbc992e332
#
_entry.id   5881c4ca720678ebdbef71dbc992e332
#
_cell.length_a   1.000
_cell.length_b   1.000
_cell.length_c   1.000
_cell.angle_alpha   90.00
_cell.angle_beta   90.00
_cell.angle_gamma   90.00
#
_symmetry.space_group_name_H-M   'P 1'
#
loop_
_entity.id
_entity.type
_entity.pdbx_description
1 polymer ?
#
loop_
_entity_poly.entity_id
_entity_poly.type
_entity_poly.pdbx_seq_one_letter_code
_entity_poly.pdbx_strand_id
1 'polypeptide(L)'
;MMQDLFDKIIQNKGPLGKWADQAEGYFVFPKLEGPISNRMHFKGKEVITWSVNDYLGLANHPEVRQVDKEAAAEYGAAYPMGARMMSGHTELHEQLENELAAFVSKDAAYVLNFGYQGILSTIDTLVSKNDVIVYDVDAHACIIDGVRLHMGKRFTCLLYTSDAADEGLGVDLGGRR
;
A
#
# COMPACT_ATOMS: atom_id res chain seq x y z
N MET A 1 -1.83 -1.73 41.19
CA MET A 1 -2.63 -0.81 40.37
C MET A 1 -2.71 -1.38 38.96
N MET A 2 -3.90 -1.48 38.41
CA MET A 2 -4.08 -1.90 37.03
C MET A 2 -3.64 -0.75 36.15
N GLN A 3 -2.60 -0.94 35.33
CA GLN A 3 -2.12 0.02 34.37
C GLN A 3 -3.19 0.24 33.31
N ASP A 4 -3.61 1.47 33.05
CA ASP A 4 -4.60 1.74 32.02
C ASP A 4 -4.00 1.64 30.59
N LEU A 5 -4.87 1.72 29.59
CA LEU A 5 -4.46 1.59 28.19
C LEU A 5 -3.51 2.72 27.78
N PHE A 6 -3.76 3.93 28.25
CA PHE A 6 -2.95 5.11 27.86
C PHE A 6 -1.56 5.06 28.50
N ASP A 7 -1.45 4.59 29.76
CA ASP A 7 -0.16 4.38 30.41
C ASP A 7 0.73 3.40 29.61
N LYS A 8 0.12 2.33 29.08
CA LYS A 8 0.83 1.37 28.21
C LYS A 8 1.30 1.99 26.91
N ILE A 9 0.47 2.84 26.29
CA ILE A 9 0.82 3.52 25.03
C ILE A 9 1.94 4.52 25.25
N ILE A 10 1.89 5.32 26.32
CA ILE A 10 2.94 6.29 26.66
C ILE A 10 4.30 5.61 26.89
N GLN A 11 4.30 4.42 27.47
CA GLN A 11 5.51 3.65 27.73
C GLN A 11 6.05 2.93 26.48
N ASN A 12 5.19 2.72 25.48
CA ASN A 12 5.58 2.03 24.24
C ASN A 12 6.24 3.02 23.26
N LYS A 13 7.53 2.94 23.14
CA LYS A 13 8.31 3.77 22.18
C LYS A 13 8.24 3.28 20.73
N GLY A 14 7.41 2.28 20.45
CA GLY A 14 7.20 1.74 19.11
C GLY A 14 8.45 1.11 18.48
N PRO A 15 8.48 0.98 17.15
CA PRO A 15 9.58 0.33 16.43
C PRO A 15 10.95 1.00 16.62
N LEU A 16 10.97 2.31 16.86
CA LEU A 16 12.21 3.04 17.09
C LEU A 16 12.77 2.85 18.51
N GLY A 17 11.94 2.44 19.48
CA GLY A 17 12.36 2.16 20.85
C GLY A 17 13.15 3.32 21.48
N LYS A 18 14.37 3.03 21.92
CA LYS A 18 15.28 4.03 22.53
C LYS A 18 15.67 5.19 21.59
N TRP A 19 15.51 5.03 20.31
CA TRP A 19 15.86 6.03 19.30
C TRP A 19 14.73 6.99 18.99
N ALA A 20 13.51 6.76 19.51
CA ALA A 20 12.33 7.55 19.18
C ALA A 20 12.56 9.05 19.38
N ASP A 21 13.13 9.43 20.52
CA ASP A 21 13.34 10.84 20.87
C ASP A 21 14.42 11.51 19.98
N GLN A 22 15.39 10.74 19.49
CA GLN A 22 16.47 11.22 18.61
C GLN A 22 16.04 11.26 17.16
N ALA A 23 15.12 10.41 16.78
CA ALA A 23 14.64 10.25 15.42
C ALA A 23 13.48 11.19 15.07
N GLU A 24 12.88 11.85 16.05
CA GLU A 24 11.73 12.72 15.86
C GLU A 24 12.04 13.82 14.82
N GLY A 25 11.12 13.92 13.84
CA GLY A 25 11.23 14.85 12.74
C GLY A 25 12.36 14.57 11.73
N TYR A 26 13.04 13.40 11.82
CA TYR A 26 13.96 12.91 10.79
C TYR A 26 13.45 11.61 10.14
N PHE A 27 13.11 10.61 10.94
CA PHE A 27 12.66 9.30 10.45
C PHE A 27 11.18 9.06 10.72
N VAL A 28 10.59 9.82 11.63
CA VAL A 28 9.19 9.75 12.00
C VAL A 28 8.55 11.12 11.76
N PHE A 29 7.53 11.13 10.90
CA PHE A 29 6.80 12.35 10.50
C PHE A 29 7.67 13.51 10.02
N PRO A 30 8.64 13.30 9.09
CA PRO A 30 9.42 14.39 8.54
C PRO A 30 8.50 15.37 7.80
N LYS A 31 8.62 16.65 8.12
CA LYS A 31 7.87 17.71 7.42
C LYS A 31 8.62 18.10 6.16
N LEU A 32 8.23 17.53 5.05
CA LEU A 32 8.72 17.90 3.73
C LEU A 32 7.89 19.06 3.18
N GLU A 33 8.54 20.03 2.56
CA GLU A 33 7.93 21.25 2.04
C GLU A 33 8.13 21.35 0.53
N GLY A 34 7.16 21.97 -0.14
CA GLY A 34 7.15 22.16 -1.58
C GLY A 34 6.31 21.13 -2.34
N PRO A 35 6.21 21.25 -3.67
CA PRO A 35 5.55 20.27 -4.51
C PRO A 35 6.22 18.90 -4.40
N ILE A 36 5.42 17.83 -4.55
CA ILE A 36 5.96 16.46 -4.59
C ILE A 36 6.98 16.36 -5.72
N SER A 37 8.22 15.97 -5.36
CA SER A 37 9.34 15.90 -6.30
C SER A 37 10.43 14.99 -5.73
N ASN A 38 11.37 14.59 -6.59
CA ASN A 38 12.61 13.95 -6.15
C ASN A 38 13.52 14.89 -5.34
N ARG A 39 13.22 16.20 -5.33
CA ARG A 39 13.86 17.22 -4.49
C ARG A 39 12.81 18.04 -3.79
N MET A 40 12.88 18.07 -2.47
CA MET A 40 11.99 18.84 -1.61
C MET A 40 12.79 19.53 -0.54
N HIS A 41 12.16 20.40 0.24
CA HIS A 41 12.82 21.07 1.35
C HIS A 41 12.51 20.36 2.67
N PHE A 42 13.53 20.24 3.51
CA PHE A 42 13.44 19.71 4.85
C PHE A 42 14.31 20.57 5.80
N LYS A 43 13.69 21.14 6.82
CA LYS A 43 14.37 22.03 7.79
C LYS A 43 15.19 23.15 7.09
N GLY A 44 14.58 23.75 6.06
CA GLY A 44 15.19 24.87 5.31
C GLY A 44 16.31 24.47 4.34
N LYS A 45 16.53 23.19 4.10
CA LYS A 45 17.53 22.68 3.13
C LYS A 45 16.87 21.86 2.06
N GLU A 46 17.34 21.99 0.82
CA GLU A 46 16.95 21.07 -0.25
C GLU A 46 17.56 19.70 0.00
N VAL A 47 16.72 18.67 -0.11
CA VAL A 47 17.10 17.26 0.06
C VAL A 47 16.58 16.42 -1.09
N ILE A 48 17.29 15.32 -1.40
CA ILE A 48 16.78 14.29 -2.30
C ILE A 48 15.78 13.44 -1.53
N THR A 49 14.58 13.29 -2.08
CA THR A 49 13.47 12.62 -1.42
C THR A 49 13.30 11.21 -1.96
N TRP A 50 13.60 10.21 -1.13
CA TRP A 50 13.49 8.78 -1.45
C TRP A 50 12.19 8.13 -0.97
N SER A 51 11.40 8.84 -0.18
CA SER A 51 10.23 8.30 0.52
C SER A 51 8.88 8.61 -0.12
N VAL A 52 8.87 9.29 -1.27
CA VAL A 52 7.64 9.59 -2.00
C VAL A 52 7.30 8.48 -2.99
N ASN A 53 6.01 8.18 -3.14
CA ASN A 53 5.51 7.14 -4.03
C ASN A 53 5.26 7.65 -5.47
N ASP A 54 6.05 8.60 -5.92
CA ASP A 54 5.99 9.18 -7.26
C ASP A 54 7.02 8.51 -8.17
N TYR A 55 6.92 7.19 -8.35
CA TYR A 55 7.92 6.36 -9.03
C TYR A 55 8.18 6.75 -10.49
N LEU A 56 7.16 7.25 -11.18
CA LEU A 56 7.24 7.66 -12.58
C LEU A 56 7.37 9.19 -12.76
N GLY A 57 7.37 9.96 -11.66
CA GLY A 57 7.43 11.43 -11.71
C GLY A 57 6.17 12.09 -12.27
N LEU A 58 5.02 11.40 -12.23
CA LEU A 58 3.79 11.88 -12.84
C LEU A 58 2.98 12.83 -11.96
N ALA A 59 3.25 12.90 -10.65
CA ALA A 59 2.49 13.74 -9.73
C ALA A 59 2.53 15.24 -10.09
N ASN A 60 3.59 15.70 -10.75
CA ASN A 60 3.72 17.08 -11.25
C ASN A 60 3.75 17.17 -12.78
N HIS A 61 3.43 16.11 -13.50
CA HIS A 61 3.37 16.18 -14.96
C HIS A 61 2.29 17.18 -15.40
N PRO A 62 2.61 18.14 -16.29
CA PRO A 62 1.68 19.21 -16.63
C PRO A 62 0.33 18.71 -17.15
N GLU A 63 0.32 17.72 -18.03
CA GLU A 63 -0.91 17.15 -18.59
C GLU A 63 -1.74 16.44 -17.52
N VAL A 64 -1.12 15.64 -16.64
CA VAL A 64 -1.82 14.94 -15.54
C VAL A 64 -2.49 15.96 -14.61
N ARG A 65 -1.76 17.00 -14.23
CA ARG A 65 -2.31 18.07 -13.37
C ARG A 65 -3.41 18.87 -14.05
N GLN A 66 -3.32 19.06 -15.35
CA GLN A 66 -4.36 19.77 -16.10
C GLN A 66 -5.66 18.96 -16.14
N VAL A 67 -5.56 17.66 -16.46
CA VAL A 67 -6.72 16.75 -16.46
C VAL A 67 -7.35 16.64 -15.09
N ASP A 68 -6.57 16.54 -14.02
CA ASP A 68 -7.07 16.50 -12.63
C ASP A 68 -7.85 17.78 -12.28
N LYS A 69 -7.32 18.94 -12.65
CA LYS A 69 -8.00 20.24 -12.46
C LYS A 69 -9.31 20.33 -13.23
N GLU A 70 -9.32 19.89 -14.47
CA GLU A 70 -10.52 19.88 -15.33
C GLU A 70 -11.58 18.92 -14.77
N ALA A 71 -11.19 17.72 -14.39
CA ALA A 71 -12.07 16.75 -13.77
C ALA A 71 -12.65 17.26 -12.44
N ALA A 72 -11.85 17.90 -11.61
CA ALA A 72 -12.34 18.50 -10.36
C ALA A 72 -13.34 19.65 -10.61
N ALA A 73 -13.15 20.42 -11.68
CA ALA A 73 -14.06 21.49 -12.07
C ALA A 73 -15.40 20.95 -12.63
N GLU A 74 -15.37 19.85 -13.37
CA GLU A 74 -16.53 19.25 -14.00
C GLU A 74 -17.34 18.38 -13.04
N TYR A 75 -16.67 17.51 -12.30
CA TYR A 75 -17.31 16.48 -11.47
C TYR A 75 -17.34 16.80 -9.98
N GLY A 76 -16.57 17.79 -9.53
CA GLY A 76 -16.39 18.13 -8.13
C GLY A 76 -15.15 17.50 -7.50
N ALA A 77 -14.67 18.09 -6.39
CA ALA A 77 -13.37 17.80 -5.79
C ALA A 77 -13.22 16.39 -5.19
N ALA A 78 -14.29 15.68 -4.97
CA ALA A 78 -14.26 14.35 -4.37
C ALA A 78 -15.24 13.39 -5.04
N TYR A 79 -15.37 13.51 -6.34
CA TYR A 79 -16.23 12.63 -7.14
C TYR A 79 -15.67 11.20 -7.14
N PRO A 80 -16.54 10.19 -7.00
CA PRO A 80 -18.00 10.21 -6.89
C PRO A 80 -18.56 10.17 -5.45
N MET A 81 -17.82 10.42 -4.39
CA MET A 81 -18.26 10.48 -2.97
C MET A 81 -19.26 9.40 -2.53
N GLY A 82 -19.12 8.20 -3.04
CA GLY A 82 -19.99 7.07 -2.73
C GLY A 82 -19.25 5.75 -2.76
N ALA A 83 -19.75 4.75 -2.04
CA ALA A 83 -19.28 3.39 -2.18
C ALA A 83 -19.64 2.86 -3.58
N ARG A 84 -18.72 2.19 -4.26
CA ARG A 84 -18.93 1.65 -5.62
C ARG A 84 -20.15 0.74 -5.70
N MET A 85 -20.44 0.01 -4.64
CA MET A 85 -21.59 -0.89 -4.54
C MET A 85 -22.95 -0.15 -4.56
N MET A 86 -22.96 1.15 -4.33
CA MET A 86 -24.19 1.95 -4.27
C MET A 86 -24.24 3.06 -5.31
N SER A 87 -23.56 4.17 -5.08
CA SER A 87 -23.62 5.35 -5.95
C SER A 87 -22.24 5.84 -6.42
N GLY A 88 -21.19 5.13 -6.06
CA GLY A 88 -19.80 5.53 -6.36
C GLY A 88 -19.19 4.83 -7.56
N HIS A 89 -19.94 4.04 -8.33
CA HIS A 89 -19.48 3.45 -9.58
C HIS A 89 -19.86 4.35 -10.75
N THR A 90 -18.89 4.67 -11.60
CA THR A 90 -19.07 5.62 -12.70
C THR A 90 -18.51 5.09 -14.01
N GLU A 91 -18.87 5.71 -15.12
CA GLU A 91 -18.31 5.38 -16.43
C GLU A 91 -16.79 5.55 -16.49
N LEU A 92 -16.22 6.49 -15.73
CA LEU A 92 -14.77 6.66 -15.63
C LEU A 92 -14.08 5.47 -14.98
N HIS A 93 -14.72 4.79 -14.02
CA HIS A 93 -14.20 3.55 -13.45
C HIS A 93 -14.18 2.44 -14.52
N GLU A 94 -15.27 2.27 -15.26
CA GLU A 94 -15.35 1.23 -16.28
C GLU A 94 -14.34 1.47 -17.41
N GLN A 95 -14.19 2.70 -17.86
CA GLN A 95 -13.20 3.07 -18.86
C GLN A 95 -11.78 2.75 -18.36
N LEU A 96 -11.41 3.21 -17.18
CA LEU A 96 -10.11 2.96 -16.59
C LEU A 96 -9.83 1.46 -16.41
N GLU A 97 -10.81 0.70 -15.92
CA GLU A 97 -10.69 -0.73 -15.73
C GLU A 97 -10.47 -1.48 -17.06
N ASN A 98 -11.19 -1.09 -18.10
CA ASN A 98 -11.01 -1.66 -19.44
C ASN A 98 -9.63 -1.33 -20.02
N GLU A 99 -9.17 -0.08 -19.88
CA GLU A 99 -7.84 0.33 -20.33
C GLU A 99 -6.72 -0.39 -19.57
N LEU A 100 -6.84 -0.52 -18.24
CA LEU A 100 -5.88 -1.27 -17.43
C LEU A 100 -5.85 -2.75 -17.77
N ALA A 101 -7.01 -3.39 -17.94
CA ALA A 101 -7.09 -4.79 -18.35
C ALA A 101 -6.39 -5.02 -19.69
N ALA A 102 -6.66 -4.16 -20.68
CA ALA A 102 -6.01 -4.21 -21.98
C ALA A 102 -4.50 -4.00 -21.88
N PHE A 103 -4.05 -3.02 -21.10
CA PHE A 103 -2.64 -2.70 -20.91
C PHE A 103 -1.84 -3.88 -20.33
N VAL A 104 -2.40 -4.61 -19.36
CA VAL A 104 -1.75 -5.77 -18.73
C VAL A 104 -2.12 -7.09 -19.38
N SER A 105 -2.86 -7.08 -20.51
CA SER A 105 -3.32 -8.26 -21.24
C SER A 105 -4.08 -9.26 -20.36
N LYS A 106 -5.03 -8.73 -19.59
CA LYS A 106 -5.96 -9.52 -18.75
C LYS A 106 -7.39 -9.30 -19.20
N ASP A 107 -8.28 -10.25 -18.85
CA ASP A 107 -9.69 -10.21 -19.25
C ASP A 107 -10.46 -9.09 -18.51
N ALA A 108 -10.05 -8.75 -17.32
CA ALA A 108 -10.68 -7.71 -16.50
C ALA A 108 -9.70 -7.07 -15.51
N ALA A 109 -10.04 -5.86 -15.08
CA ALA A 109 -9.39 -5.19 -13.97
C ALA A 109 -10.46 -4.63 -13.02
N TYR A 110 -10.10 -4.41 -11.78
CA TYR A 110 -10.94 -3.78 -10.77
C TYR A 110 -10.12 -2.77 -9.98
N VAL A 111 -10.52 -1.50 -10.05
CA VAL A 111 -9.83 -0.40 -9.39
C VAL A 111 -10.30 -0.26 -7.95
N LEU A 112 -9.36 -0.22 -7.02
CA LEU A 112 -9.57 0.03 -5.60
C LEU A 112 -8.86 1.32 -5.20
N ASN A 113 -9.56 2.20 -4.48
CA ASN A 113 -9.05 3.53 -4.15
C ASN A 113 -7.86 3.53 -3.19
N PHE A 114 -7.80 2.51 -2.31
CA PHE A 114 -6.76 2.41 -1.27
C PHE A 114 -6.07 1.07 -1.35
N GLY A 115 -4.79 1.05 -1.68
CA GLY A 115 -4.01 -0.17 -1.86
C GLY A 115 -4.02 -1.07 -0.62
N TYR A 116 -3.89 -0.49 0.58
CA TYR A 116 -3.91 -1.24 1.83
C TYR A 116 -5.23 -2.00 2.01
N GLN A 117 -6.36 -1.29 1.93
CA GLN A 117 -7.69 -1.89 2.07
C GLN A 117 -8.00 -2.82 0.90
N GLY A 118 -7.55 -2.47 -0.29
CA GLY A 118 -7.72 -3.29 -1.49
C GLY A 118 -7.12 -4.69 -1.32
N ILE A 119 -5.87 -4.77 -0.92
CA ILE A 119 -5.18 -6.05 -0.69
C ILE A 119 -5.84 -6.83 0.45
N LEU A 120 -6.13 -6.16 1.58
CA LEU A 120 -6.80 -6.77 2.72
C LEU A 120 -8.15 -7.37 2.32
N SER A 121 -8.99 -6.58 1.64
CA SER A 121 -10.32 -7.03 1.18
C SER A 121 -10.23 -8.13 0.14
N THR A 122 -9.24 -8.10 -0.73
CA THR A 122 -9.02 -9.14 -1.74
C THR A 122 -8.73 -10.48 -1.06
N ILE A 123 -7.84 -10.49 -0.07
CA ILE A 123 -7.53 -11.71 0.67
C ILE A 123 -8.79 -12.23 1.40
N ASP A 124 -9.47 -11.36 2.15
CA ASP A 124 -10.66 -11.73 2.90
C ASP A 124 -11.81 -12.26 2.01
N THR A 125 -11.94 -11.71 0.80
CA THR A 125 -13.00 -12.09 -0.14
C THR A 125 -12.69 -13.40 -0.88
N LEU A 126 -11.44 -13.61 -1.27
CA LEU A 126 -11.06 -14.75 -2.12
C LEU A 126 -10.82 -16.04 -1.34
N VAL A 127 -10.47 -15.94 -0.05
CA VAL A 127 -10.03 -17.09 0.74
C VAL A 127 -11.05 -17.42 1.83
N SER A 128 -11.51 -18.65 1.87
CA SER A 128 -12.46 -19.16 2.85
C SER A 128 -11.76 -19.89 4.01
N LYS A 129 -12.49 -20.16 5.09
CA LYS A 129 -11.97 -20.91 6.25
C LYS A 129 -11.43 -22.33 5.93
N ASN A 130 -11.75 -22.86 4.75
CA ASN A 130 -11.32 -24.20 4.31
C ASN A 130 -10.02 -24.14 3.50
N ASP A 131 -9.58 -22.94 3.14
CA ASP A 131 -8.38 -22.72 2.37
C ASP A 131 -7.17 -22.55 3.28
N VAL A 132 -5.99 -22.65 2.68
CA VAL A 132 -4.72 -22.47 3.38
C VAL A 132 -3.99 -21.27 2.75
N ILE A 133 -3.53 -20.35 3.58
CA ILE A 133 -2.71 -19.24 3.14
C ILE A 133 -1.26 -19.52 3.53
N VAL A 134 -0.36 -19.46 2.53
CA VAL A 134 1.09 -19.41 2.75
C VAL A 134 1.56 -18.03 2.31
N TYR A 135 2.26 -17.32 3.17
CA TYR A 135 2.69 -15.95 2.92
C TYR A 135 4.11 -15.70 3.42
N ASP A 136 4.78 -14.73 2.80
CA ASP A 136 6.11 -14.34 3.21
C ASP A 136 6.09 -13.66 4.58
N VAL A 137 7.06 -13.99 5.43
CA VAL A 137 7.21 -13.40 6.78
C VAL A 137 7.45 -11.89 6.72
N ASP A 138 8.11 -11.41 5.65
CA ASP A 138 8.40 -10.00 5.40
C ASP A 138 7.37 -9.34 4.47
N ALA A 139 6.20 -9.98 4.29
CA ALA A 139 5.11 -9.40 3.49
C ALA A 139 4.67 -8.05 4.06
N HIS A 140 4.21 -7.18 3.16
CA HIS A 140 3.67 -5.87 3.55
C HIS A 140 2.53 -6.01 4.57
N ALA A 141 2.41 -5.04 5.47
CA ALA A 141 1.42 -5.04 6.56
C ALA A 141 -0.02 -5.30 6.08
N CYS A 142 -0.41 -4.82 4.91
CA CYS A 142 -1.76 -5.07 4.35
C CYS A 142 -2.02 -6.57 4.07
N ILE A 143 -1.00 -7.31 3.66
CA ILE A 143 -1.09 -8.77 3.46
C ILE A 143 -1.21 -9.45 4.81
N ILE A 144 -0.34 -9.09 5.75
CA ILE A 144 -0.35 -9.65 7.11
C ILE A 144 -1.71 -9.43 7.78
N ASP A 145 -2.28 -8.23 7.66
CA ASP A 145 -3.58 -7.92 8.26
C ASP A 145 -4.73 -8.65 7.53
N GLY A 146 -4.69 -8.76 6.20
CA GLY A 146 -5.63 -9.59 5.45
C GLY A 146 -5.59 -11.06 5.87
N VAL A 147 -4.38 -11.61 6.03
CA VAL A 147 -4.17 -12.98 6.51
C VAL A 147 -4.65 -13.16 7.96
N ARG A 148 -4.57 -12.13 8.81
CA ARG A 148 -5.10 -12.20 10.19
C ARG A 148 -6.61 -12.32 10.25
N LEU A 149 -7.34 -11.79 9.27
CA LEU A 149 -8.79 -11.94 9.17
C LEU A 149 -9.20 -13.35 8.77
N HIS A 150 -8.32 -14.09 8.12
CA HIS A 150 -8.59 -15.44 7.66
C HIS A 150 -8.81 -16.41 8.82
N MET A 151 -9.93 -17.13 8.78
CA MET A 151 -10.35 -18.07 9.84
C MET A 151 -9.78 -19.49 9.67
N GLY A 152 -9.10 -19.78 8.56
CA GLY A 152 -8.48 -21.06 8.23
C GLY A 152 -7.02 -21.15 8.65
N LYS A 153 -6.33 -22.16 8.09
CA LYS A 153 -4.91 -22.38 8.35
C LYS A 153 -4.05 -21.37 7.60
N ARG A 154 -3.01 -20.90 8.28
CA ARG A 154 -2.05 -19.95 7.71
C ARG A 154 -0.63 -20.31 8.14
N PHE A 155 0.31 -20.19 7.22
CA PHE A 155 1.72 -20.50 7.43
C PHE A 155 2.59 -19.37 6.89
N THR A 156 3.66 -19.07 7.59
CA THR A 156 4.69 -18.13 7.12
C THR A 156 5.84 -18.91 6.48
N CYS A 157 6.44 -18.32 5.46
CA CYS A 157 7.69 -18.78 4.87
C CYS A 157 8.63 -17.60 4.62
N LEU A 158 9.87 -17.88 4.28
CA LEU A 158 10.80 -16.90 3.71
C LEU A 158 10.85 -17.17 2.20
N LEU A 159 10.29 -16.29 1.40
CA LEU A 159 10.13 -16.49 -0.03
C LEU A 159 11.47 -16.71 -0.74
N TYR A 160 12.50 -15.96 -0.37
CA TYR A 160 13.84 -16.07 -0.95
C TYR A 160 14.60 -17.37 -0.57
N THR A 161 14.07 -18.15 0.39
CA THR A 161 14.62 -19.46 0.76
C THR A 161 13.70 -20.61 0.37
N SER A 162 12.63 -20.33 -0.37
CA SER A 162 11.65 -21.34 -0.79
C SER A 162 12.01 -21.87 -2.18
N ASP A 163 12.02 -23.18 -2.35
CA ASP A 163 12.25 -23.85 -3.64
C ASP A 163 11.33 -23.33 -4.75
N ALA A 164 10.09 -23.00 -4.40
CA ALA A 164 9.10 -22.50 -5.35
C ALA A 164 9.49 -21.13 -5.96
N ALA A 165 10.29 -20.32 -5.25
CA ALA A 165 10.79 -19.06 -5.79
C ALA A 165 11.92 -19.26 -6.81
N ASP A 166 12.62 -20.38 -6.73
CA ASP A 166 13.83 -20.67 -7.49
C ASP A 166 13.60 -21.56 -8.69
N GLU A 167 12.55 -22.37 -8.68
CA GLU A 167 12.19 -23.27 -9.79
C GLU A 167 12.03 -22.53 -11.12
N GLY A 168 11.46 -21.34 -11.11
CA GLY A 168 11.30 -20.50 -12.31
C GLY A 168 12.62 -20.00 -12.91
N LEU A 169 13.69 -19.99 -12.12
CA LEU A 169 15.04 -19.53 -12.51
C LEU A 169 16.04 -20.67 -12.63
N GLY A 170 15.65 -21.90 -12.30
CA GLY A 170 16.53 -23.06 -12.32
C GLY A 170 17.67 -22.99 -11.30
N VAL A 171 17.50 -22.23 -10.22
CA VAL A 171 18.47 -22.06 -9.15
C VAL A 171 18.01 -22.84 -7.93
N ASP A 172 18.70 -23.90 -7.58
CA ASP A 172 18.50 -24.59 -6.31
C ASP A 172 19.25 -23.87 -5.20
N LEU A 173 18.55 -23.08 -4.41
CA LEU A 173 19.10 -22.38 -3.24
C LEU A 173 18.99 -23.20 -1.96
N GLY A 174 18.67 -24.49 -2.04
CA GLY A 174 18.64 -25.39 -0.90
C GLY A 174 17.59 -25.03 0.15
N GLY A 175 16.42 -24.58 -0.31
CA GLY A 175 15.28 -24.26 0.55
C GLY A 175 14.94 -25.43 1.47
N ARG A 176 14.75 -25.16 2.75
CA ARG A 176 14.38 -26.18 3.74
C ARG A 176 12.90 -26.51 3.58
N ARG A 177 12.63 -27.78 3.39
CA ARG A 177 11.28 -28.36 3.38
C ARG A 177 10.63 -28.29 4.75
#